data_77dff344df638b3ee9da03682ad804a7
#
_entry.id   77dff344df638b3ee9da03682ad804a7
#
_cell.length_a   1.000
_cell.length_b   1.000
_cell.length_c   1.000
_cell.angle_alpha   90.00
_cell.angle_beta   90.00
_cell.angle_gamma   90.00
#
_symmetry.space_group_name_H-M   'P 1'
#
loop_
_entity.id
_entity.type
_entity.pdbx_description
1 polymer ?
#
loop_
_entity_poly.entity_id
_entity_poly.type
_entity_poly.pdbx_seq_one_letter_code
_entity_poly.pdbx_strand_id
1 'polypeptide(L)'
;ETDIILFSAGIRPRDELARQSGLALGERGGIMINDYCQTSNPDIYAIGECALWQNKIYGLVAPGYDMARIAAKHVTEQACAEFAGADMSTKLKLMGVDVASVGDAHAMTPNALSYFYADEDTQGYKKIVVNAEKTKLLGAVLVGCAKEYNDLLQMMLNGLALPENPESLIMPGYAQSSSKSGGSGVDLLPDSATICSCNNVSKADICSAIAEGSTSLGALKKCTKAATACGGCAPLVTQVLKSELQRQGVTVNNHICEHFAYSRDLIQQHGHGLGCDICKPTAANILASCWNDFVLKPSHAGLQDSNDYYLGNIQKDGSYSVVPRMAGGEVTPDGLIAVGQIAKEYGLYTKLTGG
;
A
#
# COMPACT_ATOMS: atom_id res chain seq x y z
N GLU A 1 -15.53 2.39 36.72
CA GLU A 1 -16.57 3.03 35.91
C GLU A 1 -15.98 3.46 34.57
N THR A 2 -16.71 3.31 33.49
CA THR A 2 -16.33 3.72 32.15
C THR A 2 -17.56 4.26 31.41
N ASP A 3 -17.37 5.27 30.57
CA ASP A 3 -18.45 5.89 29.81
C ASP A 3 -18.73 5.16 28.48
N ILE A 4 -17.71 4.48 27.93
CA ILE A 4 -17.79 3.77 26.63
C ILE A 4 -17.08 2.44 26.72
N ILE A 5 -17.69 1.39 26.18
CA ILE A 5 -17.08 0.08 25.98
C ILE A 5 -17.05 -0.21 24.48
N LEU A 6 -15.85 -0.40 23.90
CA LEU A 6 -15.65 -0.78 22.51
C LEU A 6 -15.32 -2.27 22.42
N PHE A 7 -16.16 -3.04 21.71
CA PHE A 7 -15.88 -4.43 21.37
C PHE A 7 -15.18 -4.50 20.02
N SER A 8 -13.90 -4.95 20.01
CA SER A 8 -13.11 -5.20 18.81
C SER A 8 -12.52 -6.61 18.90
N ALA A 9 -13.41 -7.61 18.82
CA ALA A 9 -13.10 -9.01 19.13
C ALA A 9 -12.93 -9.89 17.87
N GLY A 10 -12.43 -9.31 16.78
CA GLY A 10 -12.21 -10.02 15.51
C GLY A 10 -13.45 -10.00 14.62
N ILE A 11 -13.41 -10.86 13.59
CA ILE A 11 -14.42 -10.94 12.53
C ILE A 11 -15.12 -12.30 12.56
N ARG A 12 -16.32 -12.35 12.00
CA ARG A 12 -17.04 -13.57 11.67
C ARG A 12 -17.48 -13.52 10.21
N PRO A 13 -17.32 -14.63 9.46
CA PRO A 13 -17.81 -14.70 8.11
C PRO A 13 -19.34 -14.54 8.08
N ARG A 14 -19.83 -13.78 7.09
CA ARG A 14 -21.26 -13.65 6.85
C ARG A 14 -21.74 -14.87 6.05
N ASP A 15 -22.29 -15.86 6.74
CA ASP A 15 -22.70 -17.13 6.16
C ASP A 15 -24.20 -17.45 6.37
N GLU A 16 -24.97 -16.48 6.84
CA GLU A 16 -26.39 -16.69 7.18
C GLU A 16 -27.21 -17.14 5.97
N LEU A 17 -26.97 -16.53 4.79
CA LEU A 17 -27.65 -16.89 3.55
C LEU A 17 -27.29 -18.32 3.11
N ALA A 18 -26.01 -18.66 3.21
CA ALA A 18 -25.53 -20.00 2.86
C ALA A 18 -26.11 -21.08 3.79
N ARG A 19 -26.22 -20.78 5.07
CA ARG A 19 -26.88 -21.65 6.06
C ARG A 19 -28.36 -21.89 5.74
N GLN A 20 -29.08 -20.83 5.38
CA GLN A 20 -30.49 -20.92 4.99
C GLN A 20 -30.68 -21.69 3.67
N SER A 21 -29.67 -21.65 2.79
CA SER A 21 -29.65 -22.36 1.52
C SER A 21 -29.14 -23.81 1.64
N GLY A 22 -28.82 -24.29 2.84
CA GLY A 22 -28.34 -25.65 3.08
C GLY A 22 -26.91 -25.95 2.58
N LEU A 23 -26.08 -24.92 2.37
CA LEU A 23 -24.68 -25.10 2.00
C LEU A 23 -23.83 -25.57 3.19
N ALA A 24 -22.77 -26.33 2.91
CA ALA A 24 -21.84 -26.79 3.93
C ALA A 24 -21.05 -25.60 4.51
N LEU A 25 -20.98 -25.53 5.83
CA LEU A 25 -20.29 -24.51 6.60
C LEU A 25 -19.26 -25.12 7.52
N GLY A 26 -18.19 -24.37 7.83
CA GLY A 26 -17.25 -24.77 8.85
C GLY A 26 -17.82 -24.67 10.26
N GLU A 27 -17.21 -25.38 11.21
CA GLU A 27 -17.66 -25.38 12.63
C GLU A 27 -17.70 -23.97 13.24
N ARG A 28 -16.77 -23.11 12.87
CA ARG A 28 -16.66 -21.73 13.35
C ARG A 28 -17.25 -20.70 12.37
N GLY A 29 -18.05 -21.17 11.41
CA GLY A 29 -18.59 -20.39 10.31
C GLY A 29 -17.70 -20.42 9.05
N GLY A 30 -18.20 -19.77 7.99
CA GLY A 30 -17.57 -19.74 6.69
C GLY A 30 -18.10 -20.81 5.73
N ILE A 31 -18.32 -20.42 4.49
CA ILE A 31 -18.84 -21.28 3.44
C ILE A 31 -17.74 -22.18 2.92
N MET A 32 -17.84 -23.49 3.12
CA MET A 32 -16.83 -24.44 2.66
C MET A 32 -16.75 -24.43 1.15
N ILE A 33 -15.52 -24.27 0.63
CA ILE A 33 -15.23 -24.28 -0.80
C ILE A 33 -14.11 -25.26 -1.15
N ASN A 34 -14.13 -25.72 -2.40
CA ASN A 34 -13.03 -26.46 -2.99
C ASN A 34 -11.97 -25.49 -3.59
N ASP A 35 -10.95 -26.06 -4.25
CA ASP A 35 -9.85 -25.30 -4.86
C ASP A 35 -10.28 -24.42 -6.05
N TYR A 36 -11.49 -24.59 -6.55
CA TYR A 36 -12.10 -23.76 -7.60
C TYR A 36 -13.14 -22.78 -7.08
N CYS A 37 -13.20 -22.61 -5.75
CA CYS A 37 -14.17 -21.75 -5.05
C CYS A 37 -15.63 -22.21 -5.16
N GLN A 38 -15.89 -23.45 -5.59
CA GLN A 38 -17.24 -24.04 -5.56
C GLN A 38 -17.61 -24.46 -4.14
N THR A 39 -18.86 -24.27 -3.79
CA THR A 39 -19.44 -24.72 -2.51
C THR A 39 -19.84 -26.20 -2.57
N SER A 40 -20.56 -26.69 -1.57
CA SER A 40 -21.20 -28.01 -1.57
C SER A 40 -22.25 -28.18 -2.68
N ASN A 41 -22.76 -27.10 -3.23
CA ASN A 41 -23.58 -27.10 -4.46
C ASN A 41 -22.71 -26.66 -5.64
N PRO A 42 -22.55 -27.47 -6.70
CA PRO A 42 -21.68 -27.19 -7.84
C PRO A 42 -22.09 -25.94 -8.64
N ASP A 43 -23.32 -25.49 -8.53
CA ASP A 43 -23.80 -24.29 -9.22
C ASP A 43 -23.57 -23.00 -8.41
N ILE A 44 -23.02 -23.11 -7.19
CA ILE A 44 -22.84 -21.98 -6.29
C ILE A 44 -21.35 -21.84 -5.93
N TYR A 45 -20.84 -20.63 -6.06
CA TYR A 45 -19.48 -20.25 -5.71
C TYR A 45 -19.48 -19.30 -4.51
N ALA A 46 -18.46 -19.39 -3.66
CA ALA A 46 -18.23 -18.44 -2.58
C ALA A 46 -16.78 -17.93 -2.65
N ILE A 47 -16.60 -16.63 -2.53
CA ILE A 47 -15.31 -15.95 -2.63
C ILE A 47 -15.17 -14.90 -1.52
N GLY A 48 -13.92 -14.55 -1.20
CA GLY A 48 -13.61 -13.54 -0.19
C GLY A 48 -13.81 -14.03 1.23
N GLU A 49 -14.10 -13.11 2.15
CA GLU A 49 -14.06 -13.33 3.60
C GLU A 49 -15.16 -14.28 4.13
N CYS A 50 -16.23 -14.49 3.37
CA CYS A 50 -17.25 -15.47 3.73
C CYS A 50 -16.87 -16.91 3.39
N ALA A 51 -15.87 -17.12 2.53
CA ALA A 51 -15.43 -18.43 2.08
C ALA A 51 -14.44 -19.08 3.06
N LEU A 52 -14.60 -20.38 3.28
CA LEU A 52 -13.69 -21.20 4.09
C LEU A 52 -12.99 -22.22 3.19
N TRP A 53 -11.72 -22.01 2.95
CA TRP A 53 -10.88 -22.92 2.19
C TRP A 53 -9.86 -23.61 3.11
N GLN A 54 -9.85 -24.92 3.12
CA GLN A 54 -8.94 -25.73 3.96
C GLN A 54 -8.86 -25.23 5.43
N ASN A 55 -10.01 -24.94 6.03
CA ASN A 55 -10.16 -24.40 7.40
C ASN A 55 -9.53 -23.01 7.61
N LYS A 56 -9.27 -22.25 6.54
CA LYS A 56 -8.77 -20.88 6.60
C LYS A 56 -9.77 -19.90 5.99
N ILE A 57 -9.98 -18.79 6.66
CA ILE A 57 -10.72 -17.63 6.18
C ILE A 57 -9.70 -16.53 5.88
N TYR A 58 -9.81 -15.93 4.72
CA TYR A 58 -8.92 -14.86 4.27
C TYR A 58 -9.62 -13.51 4.41
N GLY A 59 -9.31 -12.78 5.49
CA GLY A 59 -9.90 -11.47 5.83
C GLY A 59 -9.26 -10.28 5.11
N LEU A 60 -8.60 -10.50 3.98
CA LEU A 60 -8.01 -9.44 3.15
C LEU A 60 -8.66 -9.44 1.77
N VAL A 61 -8.64 -8.27 1.12
CA VAL A 61 -9.25 -8.08 -0.21
C VAL A 61 -8.51 -8.86 -1.30
N ALA A 62 -7.17 -8.90 -1.25
CA ALA A 62 -6.36 -9.52 -2.31
C ALA A 62 -6.67 -11.01 -2.55
N PRO A 63 -6.77 -11.87 -1.52
CA PRO A 63 -7.22 -13.25 -1.69
C PRO A 63 -8.58 -13.38 -2.37
N GLY A 64 -9.51 -12.47 -2.07
CA GLY A 64 -10.83 -12.44 -2.69
C GLY A 64 -10.78 -12.17 -4.20
N TYR A 65 -9.84 -11.34 -4.66
CA TYR A 65 -9.62 -11.14 -6.09
C TYR A 65 -9.03 -12.38 -6.79
N ASP A 66 -8.14 -13.11 -6.13
CA ASP A 66 -7.62 -14.38 -6.65
C ASP A 66 -8.72 -15.42 -6.77
N MET A 67 -9.52 -15.57 -5.71
CA MET A 67 -10.70 -16.45 -5.74
C MET A 67 -11.69 -16.04 -6.84
N ALA A 68 -11.94 -14.74 -7.03
CA ALA A 68 -12.84 -14.26 -8.07
C ALA A 68 -12.34 -14.61 -9.49
N ARG A 69 -11.02 -14.46 -9.73
CA ARG A 69 -10.42 -14.84 -11.03
C ARG A 69 -10.54 -16.34 -11.31
N ILE A 70 -10.31 -17.16 -10.29
CA ILE A 70 -10.42 -18.62 -10.41
C ILE A 70 -11.88 -19.02 -10.64
N ALA A 71 -12.80 -18.52 -9.83
CA ALA A 71 -14.22 -18.80 -9.97
C ALA A 71 -14.76 -18.38 -11.35
N ALA A 72 -14.41 -17.18 -11.83
CA ALA A 72 -14.83 -16.68 -13.14
C ALA A 72 -14.33 -17.59 -14.29
N LYS A 73 -13.06 -18.00 -14.26
CA LYS A 73 -12.51 -18.90 -15.26
C LYS A 73 -13.15 -20.28 -15.20
N HIS A 74 -13.38 -20.79 -14.00
CA HIS A 74 -13.98 -22.11 -13.82
C HIS A 74 -15.44 -22.13 -14.31
N VAL A 75 -16.23 -21.10 -14.01
CA VAL A 75 -17.62 -20.95 -14.52
C VAL A 75 -17.66 -20.86 -16.04
N THR A 76 -16.67 -20.24 -16.66
CA THR A 76 -16.59 -20.09 -18.13
C THR A 76 -15.83 -21.22 -18.81
N GLU A 77 -15.55 -22.33 -18.12
CA GLU A 77 -14.84 -23.52 -18.61
C GLU A 77 -13.46 -23.20 -19.23
N GLN A 78 -12.83 -22.10 -18.77
CA GLN A 78 -11.48 -21.76 -19.18
C GLN A 78 -10.46 -22.48 -18.29
N ALA A 79 -9.31 -22.80 -18.86
CA ALA A 79 -8.20 -23.34 -18.06
C ALA A 79 -7.83 -22.37 -16.94
N CYS A 80 -7.89 -22.82 -15.70
CA CYS A 80 -7.52 -22.04 -14.51
C CYS A 80 -6.67 -22.89 -13.57
N ALA A 81 -5.79 -22.20 -12.83
CA ALA A 81 -5.09 -22.80 -11.70
C ALA A 81 -6.05 -22.97 -10.53
N GLU A 82 -5.75 -23.94 -9.69
CA GLU A 82 -6.42 -24.11 -8.40
C GLU A 82 -6.03 -22.99 -7.42
N PHE A 83 -6.93 -22.67 -6.52
CA PHE A 83 -6.62 -21.77 -5.41
C PHE A 83 -5.68 -22.52 -4.43
N ALA A 84 -4.47 -22.02 -4.32
CA ALA A 84 -3.42 -22.62 -3.47
C ALA A 84 -3.22 -21.87 -2.14
N GLY A 85 -4.20 -21.05 -1.76
CA GLY A 85 -4.07 -20.12 -0.64
C GLY A 85 -3.55 -18.76 -1.09
N ALA A 86 -3.39 -17.86 -0.13
CA ALA A 86 -2.90 -16.52 -0.38
C ALA A 86 -2.02 -16.03 0.78
N ASP A 87 -1.12 -15.13 0.46
CA ASP A 87 -0.34 -14.41 1.46
C ASP A 87 -1.24 -13.45 2.24
N MET A 88 -1.09 -13.49 3.57
CA MET A 88 -1.85 -12.66 4.51
C MET A 88 -0.98 -11.55 5.13
N SER A 89 0.16 -11.27 4.53
CA SER A 89 1.05 -10.21 5.00
C SER A 89 0.37 -8.85 4.94
N THR A 90 0.52 -8.08 6.00
CA THR A 90 -0.10 -6.76 6.12
C THR A 90 0.85 -5.76 6.72
N LYS A 91 0.69 -4.49 6.30
CA LYS A 91 1.31 -3.34 6.95
C LYS A 91 0.26 -2.27 7.15
N LEU A 92 0.16 -1.78 8.36
CA LEU A 92 -0.77 -0.72 8.72
C LEU A 92 -0.11 0.26 9.69
N LYS A 93 -0.66 1.46 9.77
CA LYS A 93 -0.29 2.44 10.77
C LYS A 93 -1.47 2.62 11.72
N LEU A 94 -1.28 2.18 12.96
CA LEU A 94 -2.30 2.23 13.99
C LEU A 94 -1.94 3.27 15.03
N MET A 95 -2.75 4.32 15.16
CA MET A 95 -2.54 5.41 16.14
C MET A 95 -1.13 6.00 16.11
N GLY A 96 -0.54 6.14 14.91
CA GLY A 96 0.81 6.67 14.72
C GLY A 96 1.92 5.62 14.79
N VAL A 97 1.64 4.39 15.19
CA VAL A 97 2.60 3.29 15.27
C VAL A 97 2.53 2.43 14.02
N ASP A 98 3.66 2.18 13.38
CA ASP A 98 3.74 1.21 12.28
C ASP A 98 3.64 -0.22 12.82
N VAL A 99 2.76 -1.02 12.24
CA VAL A 99 2.60 -2.44 12.56
C VAL A 99 2.62 -3.24 11.26
N ALA A 100 3.43 -4.28 11.20
CA ALA A 100 3.49 -5.14 10.04
C ALA A 100 3.64 -6.61 10.43
N SER A 101 3.04 -7.47 9.62
CA SER A 101 3.10 -8.92 9.73
C SER A 101 3.40 -9.52 8.37
N VAL A 102 4.30 -10.47 8.32
CA VAL A 102 4.72 -11.19 7.11
C VAL A 102 4.58 -12.69 7.36
N GLY A 103 3.93 -13.41 6.46
CA GLY A 103 3.86 -14.87 6.43
C GLY A 103 3.53 -15.54 7.76
N ASP A 104 4.30 -16.55 8.16
CA ASP A 104 4.15 -17.25 9.44
C ASP A 104 4.70 -16.43 10.62
N ALA A 105 4.04 -15.35 10.93
CA ALA A 105 4.41 -14.43 12.00
C ALA A 105 4.37 -15.07 13.41
N HIS A 106 3.61 -16.13 13.56
CA HIS A 106 3.40 -16.84 14.83
C HIS A 106 4.33 -18.04 15.04
N ALA A 107 5.19 -18.35 14.06
CA ALA A 107 6.08 -19.52 14.08
C ALA A 107 5.33 -20.85 14.27
N MET A 108 4.23 -21.02 13.53
CA MET A 108 3.43 -22.25 13.54
C MET A 108 4.07 -23.38 12.73
N THR A 109 5.01 -23.05 11.86
CA THR A 109 5.78 -24.05 11.09
C THR A 109 6.63 -24.91 12.04
N PRO A 110 6.55 -26.24 11.98
CA PRO A 110 7.35 -27.11 12.83
C PRO A 110 8.84 -26.83 12.70
N ASN A 111 9.55 -26.82 13.84
CA ASN A 111 10.99 -26.54 13.94
C ASN A 111 11.44 -25.16 13.44
N ALA A 112 10.52 -24.22 13.28
CA ALA A 112 10.89 -22.85 12.95
C ALA A 112 11.66 -22.20 14.10
N LEU A 113 12.65 -21.38 13.75
CA LEU A 113 13.44 -20.60 14.69
C LEU A 113 12.98 -19.13 14.66
N SER A 114 12.98 -18.48 15.81
CA SER A 114 12.62 -17.07 15.92
C SER A 114 13.78 -16.25 16.46
N TYR A 115 14.03 -15.12 15.82
CA TYR A 115 14.91 -14.06 16.30
C TYR A 115 14.09 -12.83 16.57
N PHE A 116 14.37 -12.10 17.62
CA PHE A 116 13.67 -10.88 17.96
C PHE A 116 14.63 -9.81 18.47
N TYR A 117 14.23 -8.57 18.22
CA TYR A 117 14.89 -7.36 18.71
C TYR A 117 13.82 -6.48 19.36
N ALA A 118 14.09 -6.02 20.56
CA ALA A 118 13.25 -5.08 21.27
C ALA A 118 14.09 -3.88 21.71
N ASP A 119 13.51 -2.69 21.59
CA ASP A 119 14.14 -1.44 21.94
C ASP A 119 13.15 -0.65 22.82
N GLU A 120 13.51 -0.47 24.09
CA GLU A 120 12.65 0.21 25.06
C GLU A 120 12.60 1.72 24.83
N ASP A 121 13.66 2.32 24.28
CA ASP A 121 13.72 3.77 24.05
C ASP A 121 12.78 4.17 22.90
N THR A 122 12.78 3.40 21.81
CA THR A 122 11.93 3.65 20.64
C THR A 122 10.60 2.92 20.70
N GLN A 123 10.34 2.13 21.74
CA GLN A 123 9.17 1.25 21.85
C GLN A 123 9.01 0.32 20.63
N GLY A 124 10.14 -0.06 20.04
CA GLY A 124 10.20 -0.88 18.85
C GLY A 124 10.29 -2.37 19.16
N TYR A 125 9.56 -3.20 18.41
CA TYR A 125 9.67 -4.66 18.47
C TYR A 125 9.74 -5.22 17.06
N LYS A 126 10.73 -6.08 16.82
CA LYS A 126 10.91 -6.79 15.55
C LYS A 126 11.17 -8.26 15.80
N LYS A 127 10.52 -9.11 15.04
CA LYS A 127 10.69 -10.55 15.06
C LYS A 127 10.78 -11.08 13.64
N ILE A 128 11.70 -12.00 13.38
CA ILE A 128 11.69 -12.84 12.18
C ILE A 128 11.58 -14.30 12.55
N VAL A 129 10.94 -15.05 11.68
CA VAL A 129 10.79 -16.51 11.77
C VAL A 129 11.47 -17.14 10.56
N VAL A 130 12.37 -18.07 10.79
CA VAL A 130 13.15 -18.75 9.76
C VAL A 130 12.99 -20.27 9.87
N ASN A 131 13.28 -21.00 8.78
CA ASN A 131 13.30 -22.45 8.83
C ASN A 131 14.46 -22.99 9.71
N ALA A 132 14.41 -24.27 10.06
CA ALA A 132 15.41 -24.91 10.92
C ALA A 132 16.84 -24.78 10.37
N GLU A 133 17.00 -24.79 9.06
CA GLU A 133 18.29 -24.68 8.36
C GLU A 133 18.79 -23.23 8.22
N LYS A 134 18.00 -22.23 8.68
CA LYS A 134 18.30 -20.80 8.59
C LYS A 134 18.51 -20.30 7.16
N THR A 135 17.90 -20.94 6.18
CA THR A 135 18.09 -20.64 4.76
C THR A 135 16.92 -19.83 4.17
N LYS A 136 15.75 -19.88 4.82
CA LYS A 136 14.51 -19.26 4.30
C LYS A 136 13.79 -18.47 5.40
N LEU A 137 13.31 -17.30 5.04
CA LEU A 137 12.37 -16.52 5.85
C LEU A 137 10.97 -17.12 5.74
N LEU A 138 10.35 -17.42 6.86
CA LEU A 138 8.99 -17.93 6.96
C LEU A 138 8.00 -16.84 7.35
N GLY A 139 8.43 -15.89 8.17
CA GLY A 139 7.56 -14.83 8.64
C GLY A 139 8.29 -13.73 9.38
N ALA A 140 7.57 -12.65 9.67
CA ALA A 140 8.06 -11.54 10.49
C ALA A 140 6.93 -10.77 11.18
N VAL A 141 7.27 -10.08 12.26
CA VAL A 141 6.44 -9.08 12.94
C VAL A 141 7.29 -7.84 13.17
N LEU A 142 6.77 -6.68 12.83
CA LEU A 142 7.41 -5.39 13.05
C LEU A 142 6.42 -4.45 13.74
N VAL A 143 6.84 -3.83 14.84
CA VAL A 143 6.05 -2.84 15.60
C VAL A 143 6.93 -1.65 15.91
N GLY A 144 6.38 -0.45 15.81
CA GLY A 144 7.09 0.82 16.00
C GLY A 144 7.73 1.34 14.72
N CYS A 145 8.59 0.55 14.09
CA CYS A 145 9.21 0.86 12.81
C CYS A 145 9.14 -0.36 11.87
N ALA A 146 8.49 -0.19 10.73
CA ALA A 146 8.30 -1.26 9.74
C ALA A 146 8.97 -0.93 8.40
N LYS A 147 10.17 -0.36 8.44
CA LYS A 147 10.94 -0.01 7.22
C LYS A 147 11.35 -1.25 6.44
N GLU A 148 11.70 -2.33 7.13
CA GLU A 148 12.17 -3.59 6.55
C GLU A 148 11.03 -4.44 5.95
N TYR A 149 9.77 -4.04 6.12
CA TYR A 149 8.61 -4.82 5.69
C TYR A 149 8.69 -5.31 4.24
N ASN A 150 8.97 -4.39 3.30
CA ASN A 150 8.99 -4.76 1.89
C ASN A 150 10.11 -5.75 1.56
N ASP A 151 11.29 -5.57 2.15
CA ASP A 151 12.42 -6.45 1.91
C ASP A 151 12.17 -7.84 2.49
N LEU A 152 11.65 -7.93 3.72
CA LEU A 152 11.27 -9.18 4.35
C LEU A 152 10.14 -9.89 3.58
N LEU A 153 9.13 -9.15 3.14
CA LEU A 153 8.05 -9.70 2.32
C LEU A 153 8.59 -10.29 1.02
N GLN A 154 9.46 -9.56 0.32
CA GLN A 154 10.05 -10.05 -0.93
C GLN A 154 10.97 -11.24 -0.70
N MET A 155 11.73 -11.25 0.39
CA MET A 155 12.53 -12.42 0.77
C MET A 155 11.67 -13.67 0.97
N MET A 156 10.56 -13.53 1.70
CA MET A 156 9.65 -14.65 1.98
C MET A 156 8.94 -15.12 0.72
N LEU A 157 8.31 -14.20 -0.05
CA LEU A 157 7.54 -14.54 -1.23
C LEU A 157 8.39 -15.20 -2.34
N ASN A 158 9.62 -14.75 -2.50
CA ASN A 158 10.50 -15.23 -3.57
C ASN A 158 11.51 -16.28 -3.09
N GLY A 159 11.44 -16.69 -1.84
CA GLY A 159 12.34 -17.71 -1.28
C GLY A 159 13.83 -17.32 -1.37
N LEU A 160 14.13 -16.01 -1.24
CA LEU A 160 15.51 -15.54 -1.30
C LEU A 160 16.34 -16.09 -0.15
N ALA A 161 17.60 -16.41 -0.44
CA ALA A 161 18.51 -16.91 0.56
C ALA A 161 18.74 -15.87 1.66
N LEU A 162 18.75 -16.32 2.90
CA LEU A 162 19.04 -15.48 4.05
C LEU A 162 20.54 -15.21 4.17
N PRO A 163 20.96 -14.10 4.80
CA PRO A 163 22.34 -13.89 5.19
C PRO A 163 22.75 -14.93 6.23
N GLU A 164 24.06 -15.15 6.38
CA GLU A 164 24.65 -16.10 7.34
C GLU A 164 24.12 -15.85 8.76
N ASN A 165 23.90 -14.58 9.12
CA ASN A 165 23.30 -14.16 10.39
C ASN A 165 21.91 -13.56 10.12
N PRO A 166 20.83 -14.34 10.12
CA PRO A 166 19.48 -13.88 9.79
C PRO A 166 18.98 -12.74 10.69
N GLU A 167 19.40 -12.70 11.96
CA GLU A 167 19.07 -11.65 12.92
C GLU A 167 19.50 -10.26 12.45
N SER A 168 20.52 -10.17 11.60
CA SER A 168 20.98 -8.89 11.02
C SER A 168 19.87 -8.15 10.26
N LEU A 169 18.89 -8.87 9.70
CA LEU A 169 17.76 -8.29 8.94
C LEU A 169 16.89 -7.35 9.78
N ILE A 170 16.88 -7.52 11.10
CA ILE A 170 16.06 -6.72 12.03
C ILE A 170 16.89 -5.81 12.93
N MET A 171 18.21 -5.89 12.84
CA MET A 171 19.11 -5.06 13.65
C MET A 171 19.19 -3.63 13.13
N PRO A 172 19.38 -2.63 14.01
CA PRO A 172 19.64 -1.26 13.61
C PRO A 172 20.84 -1.16 12.67
N GLY A 173 20.70 -0.41 11.56
CA GLY A 173 21.79 -0.18 10.61
C GLY A 173 21.89 -1.19 9.46
N TYR A 174 21.15 -2.28 9.46
CA TYR A 174 21.15 -3.24 8.34
C TYR A 174 20.81 -2.59 6.99
N ALA A 175 19.78 -1.78 6.94
CA ALA A 175 19.37 -1.06 5.72
C ALA A 175 20.44 -0.10 5.17
N GLN A 176 21.38 0.35 6.01
CA GLN A 176 22.49 1.20 5.60
C GLN A 176 23.69 0.39 5.07
N SER A 177 23.86 -0.85 5.51
CA SER A 177 24.94 -1.72 5.05
C SER A 177 24.61 -2.40 3.70
N SER A 178 23.37 -2.75 3.45
CA SER A 178 22.93 -3.33 2.18
C SER A 178 22.99 -2.35 1.00
N SER A 179 22.94 -1.04 1.25
CA SER A 179 23.12 -0.02 0.22
C SER A 179 24.60 0.21 -0.18
N LYS A 180 25.56 -0.33 0.57
CA LYS A 180 27.00 -0.19 0.25
C LYS A 180 27.57 -1.32 -0.61
N SER A 181 26.87 -2.46 -0.71
CA SER A 181 27.25 -3.52 -1.65
C SER A 181 26.47 -3.35 -2.95
N GLY A 182 26.87 -2.44 -3.78
CA GLY A 182 26.77 -2.29 -5.24
C GLY A 182 25.52 -2.70 -6.01
N GLY A 183 24.41 -3.12 -5.39
CA GLY A 183 23.15 -3.44 -6.05
C GLY A 183 21.96 -3.00 -5.20
N SER A 184 20.97 -2.37 -5.80
CA SER A 184 19.68 -2.13 -5.20
C SER A 184 19.06 -3.50 -4.83
N GLY A 185 18.43 -3.66 -3.66
CA GLY A 185 17.78 -4.93 -3.30
C GLY A 185 16.83 -5.48 -4.36
N VAL A 186 16.28 -4.60 -5.24
CA VAL A 186 15.45 -4.97 -6.39
C VAL A 186 16.23 -5.67 -7.52
N ASP A 187 17.53 -5.49 -7.62
CA ASP A 187 18.35 -6.14 -8.67
C ASP A 187 18.52 -7.65 -8.40
N LEU A 188 18.43 -8.04 -7.14
CA LEU A 188 18.50 -9.44 -6.69
C LEU A 188 17.17 -10.19 -6.87
N LEU A 189 16.07 -9.47 -7.08
CA LEU A 189 14.76 -10.09 -7.30
C LEU A 189 14.73 -10.77 -8.67
N PRO A 190 14.27 -12.03 -8.78
CA PRO A 190 14.06 -12.67 -10.07
C PRO A 190 12.96 -11.94 -10.86
N ASP A 191 12.98 -12.07 -12.18
CA ASP A 191 11.97 -11.43 -13.05
C ASP A 191 10.55 -11.92 -12.75
N SER A 192 10.40 -13.16 -12.28
CA SER A 192 9.14 -13.72 -11.82
C SER A 192 8.65 -13.20 -10.46
N ALA A 193 9.46 -12.37 -9.77
CA ALA A 193 9.10 -11.87 -8.44
C ALA A 193 7.81 -11.06 -8.49
N THR A 194 6.84 -11.37 -7.65
CA THR A 194 5.60 -10.63 -7.51
C THR A 194 5.87 -9.30 -6.79
N ILE A 195 5.78 -8.20 -7.52
CA ILE A 195 5.95 -6.83 -6.99
C ILE A 195 4.63 -6.29 -6.43
N CYS A 196 3.53 -6.54 -7.12
CA CYS A 196 2.19 -6.12 -6.69
C CYS A 196 1.28 -7.33 -6.54
N SER A 197 1.06 -7.79 -5.30
CA SER A 197 0.19 -8.93 -5.01
C SER A 197 -1.28 -8.64 -5.34
N CYS A 198 -1.78 -7.43 -5.10
CA CYS A 198 -3.19 -7.07 -5.37
C CYS A 198 -3.58 -7.19 -6.85
N ASN A 199 -2.65 -6.92 -7.77
CA ASN A 199 -2.89 -6.94 -9.21
C ASN A 199 -2.05 -8.00 -9.92
N ASN A 200 -1.38 -8.87 -9.16
CA ASN A 200 -0.51 -9.95 -9.67
C ASN A 200 0.49 -9.47 -10.74
N VAL A 201 1.22 -8.39 -10.42
CA VAL A 201 2.21 -7.79 -11.32
C VAL A 201 3.59 -8.24 -10.90
N SER A 202 4.32 -8.86 -11.83
CA SER A 202 5.69 -9.31 -11.63
C SER A 202 6.71 -8.19 -11.91
N LYS A 203 7.97 -8.42 -11.55
CA LYS A 203 9.09 -7.56 -11.95
C LYS A 203 9.22 -7.52 -13.46
N ALA A 204 9.07 -8.65 -14.15
CA ALA A 204 9.11 -8.72 -15.61
C ALA A 204 8.06 -7.82 -16.26
N ASP A 205 6.82 -7.79 -15.75
CA ASP A 205 5.75 -6.93 -16.28
C ASP A 205 6.12 -5.45 -16.18
N ILE A 206 6.73 -5.06 -15.05
CA ILE A 206 7.18 -3.68 -14.85
C ILE A 206 8.34 -3.34 -15.78
N CYS A 207 9.34 -4.22 -15.90
CA CYS A 207 10.48 -4.01 -16.78
C CYS A 207 10.05 -3.95 -18.25
N SER A 208 9.11 -4.81 -18.68
CA SER A 208 8.53 -4.76 -20.03
C SER A 208 7.83 -3.44 -20.31
N ALA A 209 7.00 -2.98 -19.37
CA ALA A 209 6.32 -1.69 -19.49
C ALA A 209 7.30 -0.52 -19.55
N ILE A 210 8.44 -0.58 -18.84
CA ILE A 210 9.50 0.43 -18.92
C ILE A 210 10.17 0.40 -20.30
N ALA A 211 10.47 -0.79 -20.83
CA ALA A 211 11.03 -0.96 -22.17
C ALA A 211 10.09 -0.43 -23.27
N GLU A 212 8.78 -0.50 -23.06
CA GLU A 212 7.74 0.06 -23.93
C GLU A 212 7.54 1.59 -23.74
N GLY A 213 8.33 2.25 -22.90
CA GLY A 213 8.34 3.69 -22.71
C GLY A 213 7.59 4.21 -21.48
N SER A 214 7.20 3.36 -20.55
CA SER A 214 6.58 3.77 -19.27
C SER A 214 7.66 4.23 -18.27
N THR A 215 8.18 5.43 -18.43
CA THR A 215 9.31 5.96 -17.64
C THR A 215 8.91 6.69 -16.35
N SER A 216 7.65 6.63 -15.96
CA SER A 216 7.16 7.24 -14.72
C SER A 216 6.26 6.27 -13.92
N LEU A 217 6.18 6.48 -12.59
CA LEU A 217 5.29 5.71 -11.74
C LEU A 217 3.82 5.81 -12.18
N GLY A 218 3.41 6.99 -12.65
CA GLY A 218 2.05 7.23 -13.17
C GLY A 218 1.76 6.42 -14.43
N ALA A 219 2.72 6.33 -15.36
CA ALA A 219 2.60 5.51 -16.57
C ALA A 219 2.55 4.02 -16.22
N LEU A 220 3.42 3.54 -15.33
CA LEU A 220 3.43 2.17 -14.85
C LEU A 220 2.10 1.78 -14.17
N LYS A 221 1.53 2.67 -13.34
CA LYS A 221 0.20 2.46 -12.75
C LYS A 221 -0.90 2.29 -13.81
N LYS A 222 -0.84 3.04 -14.90
CA LYS A 222 -1.84 2.97 -15.98
C LYS A 222 -1.75 1.66 -16.74
N CYS A 223 -0.55 1.23 -17.14
CA CYS A 223 -0.38 0.03 -17.97
C CYS A 223 -0.40 -1.27 -17.16
N THR A 224 0.34 -1.36 -16.05
CA THR A 224 0.45 -2.60 -15.26
C THR A 224 -0.59 -2.73 -14.16
N LYS A 225 -1.28 -1.66 -13.77
CA LYS A 225 -2.13 -1.57 -12.58
C LYS A 225 -1.39 -1.74 -11.24
N ALA A 226 -0.06 -1.84 -11.24
CA ALA A 226 0.71 -1.87 -10.00
C ALA A 226 0.44 -0.61 -9.16
N ALA A 227 0.36 -0.77 -7.84
CA ALA A 227 0.10 0.30 -6.87
C ALA A 227 -1.22 1.10 -7.08
N THR A 228 -2.22 0.52 -7.74
CA THR A 228 -3.54 1.16 -7.94
C THR A 228 -4.59 0.71 -6.93
N ALA A 229 -4.39 -0.43 -6.25
CA ALA A 229 -5.31 -0.93 -5.23
C ALA A 229 -4.90 -0.44 -3.84
N CYS A 230 -4.14 -1.22 -3.06
CA CYS A 230 -3.72 -0.85 -1.71
C CYS A 230 -2.59 0.19 -1.67
N GLY A 231 -1.85 0.40 -2.78
CA GLY A 231 -0.73 1.32 -2.87
C GLY A 231 0.56 0.86 -2.19
N GLY A 232 0.55 -0.22 -1.42
CA GLY A 232 1.69 -0.68 -0.60
C GLY A 232 2.96 -1.01 -1.38
N CYS A 233 2.82 -1.43 -2.64
CA CYS A 233 3.96 -1.73 -3.51
C CYS A 233 4.56 -0.51 -4.22
N ALA A 234 3.99 0.69 -4.09
CA ALA A 234 4.47 1.88 -4.79
C ALA A 234 5.97 2.19 -4.56
N PRO A 235 6.53 2.09 -3.33
CA PRO A 235 7.97 2.27 -3.12
C PRO A 235 8.81 1.25 -3.88
N LEU A 236 8.40 -0.02 -3.90
CA LEU A 236 9.13 -1.08 -4.58
C LEU A 236 9.06 -0.92 -6.11
N VAL A 237 7.89 -0.59 -6.67
CA VAL A 237 7.71 -0.25 -8.09
C VAL A 237 8.63 0.92 -8.49
N THR A 238 8.75 1.93 -7.62
CA THR A 238 9.65 3.07 -7.86
C THR A 238 11.12 2.66 -7.85
N GLN A 239 11.50 1.72 -6.99
CA GLN A 239 12.88 1.20 -6.95
C GLN A 239 13.19 0.41 -8.22
N VAL A 240 12.28 -0.48 -8.68
CA VAL A 240 12.44 -1.20 -9.96
C VAL A 240 12.55 -0.22 -11.12
N LEU A 241 11.69 0.80 -11.18
CA LEU A 241 11.76 1.83 -12.22
C LEU A 241 13.11 2.53 -12.24
N LYS A 242 13.59 2.96 -11.08
CA LYS A 242 14.91 3.65 -10.97
C LYS A 242 16.06 2.74 -11.41
N SER A 243 16.07 1.49 -10.93
CA SER A 243 17.11 0.53 -11.29
C SER A 243 17.13 0.27 -12.80
N GLU A 244 15.96 0.06 -13.41
CA GLU A 244 15.84 -0.24 -14.83
C GLU A 244 16.21 0.96 -15.71
N LEU A 245 15.78 2.18 -15.36
CA LEU A 245 16.17 3.40 -16.05
C LEU A 245 17.68 3.64 -15.96
N GLN A 246 18.30 3.37 -14.81
CA GLN A 246 19.76 3.44 -14.66
C GLN A 246 20.49 2.44 -15.56
N ARG A 247 19.98 1.22 -15.71
CA ARG A 247 20.52 0.21 -16.64
C ARG A 247 20.45 0.67 -18.10
N GLN A 248 19.40 1.39 -18.46
CA GLN A 248 19.21 1.96 -19.78
C GLN A 248 20.04 3.25 -20.03
N GLY A 249 20.89 3.64 -19.06
CA GLY A 249 21.72 4.83 -19.14
C GLY A 249 20.95 6.15 -19.00
N VAL A 250 19.69 6.08 -18.60
CA VAL A 250 18.90 7.27 -18.27
C VAL A 250 19.34 7.75 -16.91
N THR A 251 19.92 8.94 -16.85
CA THR A 251 20.31 9.56 -15.59
C THR A 251 19.05 9.87 -14.81
N VAL A 252 18.72 9.04 -13.82
CA VAL A 252 17.66 9.33 -12.87
C VAL A 252 18.18 10.41 -11.94
N ASN A 253 17.87 11.65 -12.26
CA ASN A 253 18.21 12.76 -11.40
C ASN A 253 17.40 12.63 -10.10
N ASN A 254 18.09 12.46 -8.97
CA ASN A 254 17.51 12.44 -7.62
C ASN A 254 17.07 13.85 -7.18
N HIS A 255 16.45 14.61 -8.07
CA HIS A 255 15.88 15.91 -7.72
C HIS A 255 14.62 15.74 -6.88
N ILE A 256 14.33 16.73 -6.07
CA ILE A 256 13.24 16.77 -5.07
C ILE A 256 11.89 16.40 -5.70
N CYS A 257 11.71 16.66 -7.00
CA CYS A 257 10.57 16.17 -7.79
C CYS A 257 10.78 16.37 -9.29
N GLU A 258 10.37 15.41 -10.13
CA GLU A 258 10.22 15.57 -11.58
C GLU A 258 9.14 16.61 -11.96
N HIS A 259 8.33 17.02 -11.02
CA HIS A 259 7.12 17.82 -11.23
C HIS A 259 7.19 19.18 -10.54
N PHE A 260 8.31 19.83 -10.51
CA PHE A 260 8.52 21.07 -9.77
C PHE A 260 8.12 22.31 -10.58
N ALA A 261 7.24 23.16 -10.06
CA ALA A 261 6.71 24.32 -10.80
C ALA A 261 6.73 25.65 -10.03
N TYR A 262 7.84 25.99 -9.37
CA TYR A 262 7.81 27.15 -8.49
C TYR A 262 8.26 28.48 -9.07
N SER A 263 9.25 28.52 -9.87
CA SER A 263 9.54 29.61 -10.76
C SER A 263 10.15 29.02 -12.02
N ARG A 264 10.01 29.69 -13.14
CA ARG A 264 10.67 29.25 -14.38
C ARG A 264 12.16 29.03 -14.18
N ASP A 265 12.79 29.88 -13.39
CA ASP A 265 14.23 29.84 -13.16
C ASP A 265 14.63 28.66 -12.27
N LEU A 266 13.85 28.36 -11.23
CA LEU A 266 14.10 27.22 -10.35
C LEU A 266 13.89 25.90 -11.10
N ILE A 267 12.85 25.81 -11.94
CA ILE A 267 12.59 24.66 -12.80
C ILE A 267 13.68 24.47 -13.83
N GLN A 268 14.11 25.54 -14.49
CA GLN A 268 15.14 25.48 -15.53
C GLN A 268 16.51 25.10 -14.97
N GLN A 269 16.82 25.50 -13.73
CA GLN A 269 18.11 25.25 -13.11
C GLN A 269 18.19 23.96 -12.30
N HIS A 270 17.10 23.55 -11.66
CA HIS A 270 17.11 22.52 -10.62
C HIS A 270 15.94 21.53 -10.66
N GLY A 271 14.96 21.69 -11.55
CA GLY A 271 13.77 20.86 -11.58
C GLY A 271 13.40 20.38 -12.98
N HIS A 272 12.62 19.31 -13.04
CA HIS A 272 12.06 18.76 -14.26
C HIS A 272 10.56 18.53 -14.06
N GLY A 273 9.68 19.35 -14.67
CA GLY A 273 8.25 19.15 -14.63
C GLY A 273 7.44 20.23 -13.88
N LEU A 274 6.19 19.94 -13.55
CA LEU A 274 5.22 20.95 -13.09
C LEU A 274 4.99 21.00 -11.58
N GLY A 275 5.69 20.19 -10.78
CA GLY A 275 5.51 20.11 -9.34
C GLY A 275 4.42 19.13 -8.89
N CYS A 276 4.43 18.73 -7.64
CA CYS A 276 3.43 17.82 -7.05
C CYS A 276 3.03 18.30 -5.65
N ASP A 277 1.99 17.71 -5.08
CA ASP A 277 1.41 18.09 -3.79
C ASP A 277 2.37 17.96 -2.60
N ILE A 278 3.45 17.19 -2.74
CA ILE A 278 4.49 17.05 -1.71
C ILE A 278 5.56 18.14 -1.88
N CYS A 279 5.98 18.41 -3.11
CA CYS A 279 7.08 19.33 -3.38
C CYS A 279 6.69 20.79 -3.27
N LYS A 280 5.47 21.14 -3.67
CA LYS A 280 4.96 22.52 -3.61
C LYS A 280 4.97 23.10 -2.20
N PRO A 281 4.34 22.45 -1.18
CA PRO A 281 4.37 22.95 0.19
C PRO A 281 5.79 23.03 0.75
N THR A 282 6.62 22.02 0.44
CA THR A 282 8.02 21.97 0.92
C THR A 282 8.83 23.12 0.35
N ALA A 283 8.75 23.36 -0.95
CA ALA A 283 9.45 24.46 -1.58
C ALA A 283 8.88 25.83 -1.16
N ALA A 284 7.56 25.95 -1.02
CA ALA A 284 6.93 27.17 -0.51
C ALA A 284 7.42 27.48 0.91
N ASN A 285 7.54 26.48 1.78
CA ASN A 285 8.08 26.64 3.13
C ASN A 285 9.55 27.05 3.13
N ILE A 286 10.37 26.45 2.28
CA ILE A 286 11.79 26.84 2.14
C ILE A 286 11.91 28.29 1.63
N LEU A 287 11.13 28.63 0.59
CA LEU A 287 11.15 29.97 0.02
C LEU A 287 10.64 31.03 1.00
N ALA A 288 9.59 30.71 1.75
CA ALA A 288 9.09 31.58 2.83
C ALA A 288 10.10 31.76 3.95
N SER A 289 10.90 30.74 4.25
CA SER A 289 11.97 30.82 5.25
C SER A 289 13.13 31.70 4.79
N CYS A 290 13.40 31.70 3.47
CA CYS A 290 14.44 32.52 2.87
C CYS A 290 14.00 33.97 2.61
N TRP A 291 12.73 34.17 2.24
CA TRP A 291 12.15 35.45 1.84
C TRP A 291 10.78 35.65 2.50
N ASN A 292 10.72 36.36 3.59
CA ASN A 292 9.52 36.50 4.43
C ASN A 292 8.28 37.03 3.70
N ASP A 293 8.45 37.82 2.67
CA ASP A 293 7.35 38.40 1.88
C ASP A 293 7.00 37.60 0.61
N PHE A 294 7.76 36.53 0.32
CA PHE A 294 7.62 35.76 -0.93
C PHE A 294 6.20 35.20 -1.11
N VAL A 295 5.69 34.54 -0.10
CA VAL A 295 4.37 33.88 -0.15
C VAL A 295 3.21 34.86 -0.12
N LEU A 296 3.44 36.11 0.33
CA LEU A 296 2.42 37.15 0.39
C LEU A 296 2.20 37.87 -0.97
N LYS A 297 3.09 37.64 -1.95
CA LYS A 297 2.93 38.21 -3.28
C LYS A 297 1.73 37.56 -4.00
N PRO A 298 0.85 38.36 -4.64
CA PRO A 298 -0.33 37.82 -5.33
C PRO A 298 0.02 36.76 -6.41
N SER A 299 1.18 36.89 -7.07
CA SER A 299 1.69 35.93 -8.05
C SER A 299 2.05 34.57 -7.44
N HIS A 300 2.25 34.52 -6.12
CA HIS A 300 2.66 33.31 -5.39
C HIS A 300 1.56 32.80 -4.45
N ALA A 301 0.37 33.40 -4.49
CA ALA A 301 -0.75 32.98 -3.66
C ALA A 301 -1.07 31.48 -3.78
N GLY A 302 -0.91 30.92 -4.98
CA GLY A 302 -1.09 29.49 -5.23
C GLY A 302 -0.07 28.56 -4.58
N LEU A 303 0.98 29.09 -3.96
CA LEU A 303 1.99 28.31 -3.23
C LEU A 303 1.67 28.16 -1.73
N GLN A 304 0.74 28.95 -1.21
CA GLN A 304 0.46 29.03 0.21
C GLN A 304 -0.29 27.79 0.74
N ASP A 305 -1.15 27.22 -0.08
CA ASP A 305 -1.92 26.02 0.28
C ASP A 305 -2.13 25.13 -0.93
N SER A 306 -1.37 24.04 -1.00
CA SER A 306 -1.44 23.09 -2.12
C SER A 306 -2.69 22.21 -2.07
N ASN A 307 -3.32 22.06 -0.90
CA ASN A 307 -4.54 21.26 -0.78
C ASN A 307 -5.76 22.05 -1.24
N ASP A 308 -5.74 23.37 -1.09
CA ASP A 308 -6.89 24.21 -1.38
C ASP A 308 -6.79 24.94 -2.72
N TYR A 309 -5.65 24.87 -3.43
CA TYR A 309 -5.46 25.77 -4.56
C TYR A 309 -5.42 25.15 -5.96
N TYR A 310 -4.52 24.27 -6.33
CA TYR A 310 -4.44 23.91 -7.74
C TYR A 310 -4.53 22.43 -8.11
N LEU A 311 -3.97 21.54 -7.35
CA LEU A 311 -3.81 20.17 -7.81
C LEU A 311 -4.48 19.13 -6.91
N GLY A 312 -4.58 19.38 -5.62
CA GLY A 312 -5.19 18.46 -4.67
C GLY A 312 -6.72 18.37 -4.83
N ASN A 313 -7.34 19.47 -5.30
CA ASN A 313 -8.79 19.63 -5.32
C ASN A 313 -9.40 19.74 -6.72
N ILE A 314 -8.62 19.56 -7.79
CA ILE A 314 -9.17 19.46 -9.16
C ILE A 314 -9.95 18.14 -9.32
N GLN A 315 -11.21 18.26 -9.71
CA GLN A 315 -12.06 17.13 -10.06
C GLN A 315 -11.84 16.72 -11.53
N LYS A 316 -12.30 15.52 -11.88
CA LYS A 316 -12.14 14.98 -13.24
C LYS A 316 -12.81 15.82 -14.34
N ASP A 317 -13.82 16.59 -13.97
CA ASP A 317 -14.58 17.50 -14.86
C ASP A 317 -13.96 18.90 -14.97
N GLY A 318 -12.82 19.15 -14.30
CA GLY A 318 -12.16 20.45 -14.29
C GLY A 318 -12.67 21.43 -13.24
N SER A 319 -13.66 21.05 -12.44
CA SER A 319 -14.11 21.85 -11.29
C SER A 319 -13.15 21.69 -10.10
N TYR A 320 -13.26 22.59 -9.13
CA TYR A 320 -12.46 22.56 -7.91
C TYR A 320 -13.32 22.21 -6.71
N SER A 321 -12.80 21.32 -5.86
CA SER A 321 -13.38 21.04 -4.57
C SER A 321 -12.81 22.00 -3.52
N VAL A 322 -13.68 22.64 -2.77
CA VAL A 322 -13.29 23.46 -1.61
C VAL A 322 -13.67 22.71 -0.34
N VAL A 323 -12.70 22.44 0.51
CA VAL A 323 -12.92 21.77 1.80
C VAL A 323 -12.65 22.77 2.92
N PRO A 324 -13.69 23.42 3.48
CA PRO A 324 -13.51 24.34 4.59
C PRO A 324 -12.88 23.61 5.79
N ARG A 325 -11.81 24.19 6.35
CA ARG A 325 -11.15 23.61 7.52
C ARG A 325 -12.04 23.77 8.76
N MET A 326 -12.47 22.65 9.32
CA MET A 326 -13.24 22.58 10.56
C MET A 326 -12.43 21.79 11.58
N ALA A 327 -11.83 22.47 12.54
CA ALA A 327 -10.99 21.84 13.56
C ALA A 327 -11.82 20.85 14.39
N GLY A 328 -11.39 19.56 14.40
CA GLY A 328 -12.10 18.49 15.11
C GLY A 328 -13.49 18.16 14.54
N GLY A 329 -13.82 18.65 13.34
CA GLY A 329 -15.15 18.48 12.76
C GLY A 329 -16.23 19.37 13.40
N GLU A 330 -15.87 20.25 14.31
CA GLU A 330 -16.79 21.12 15.01
C GLU A 330 -17.15 22.33 14.14
N VAL A 331 -18.43 22.54 13.89
CA VAL A 331 -18.96 23.69 13.16
C VAL A 331 -20.15 24.27 13.91
N THR A 332 -20.16 25.60 14.03
CA THR A 332 -21.28 26.29 14.65
C THR A 332 -22.49 26.33 13.70
N PRO A 333 -23.73 26.44 14.23
CA PRO A 333 -24.92 26.60 13.40
C PRO A 333 -24.80 27.78 12.41
N ASP A 334 -24.22 28.89 12.81
CA ASP A 334 -23.99 30.06 11.95
C ASP A 334 -22.97 29.74 10.83
N GLY A 335 -21.94 28.95 11.13
CA GLY A 335 -20.99 28.46 10.14
C GLY A 335 -21.64 27.58 9.07
N LEU A 336 -22.53 26.67 9.48
CA LEU A 336 -23.32 25.85 8.53
C LEU A 336 -24.24 26.70 7.67
N ILE A 337 -24.90 27.70 8.26
CA ILE A 337 -25.76 28.63 7.52
C ILE A 337 -24.94 29.42 6.49
N ALA A 338 -23.76 29.92 6.88
CA ALA A 338 -22.88 30.66 5.99
C ALA A 338 -22.41 29.80 4.81
N VAL A 339 -21.98 28.57 5.05
CA VAL A 339 -21.58 27.62 3.99
C VAL A 339 -22.76 27.33 3.06
N GLY A 340 -23.96 27.09 3.60
CA GLY A 340 -25.17 26.85 2.82
C GLY A 340 -25.57 28.05 1.97
N GLN A 341 -25.46 29.29 2.49
CA GLN A 341 -25.73 30.51 1.77
C GLN A 341 -24.79 30.73 0.59
N ILE A 342 -23.47 30.58 0.82
CA ILE A 342 -22.43 30.67 -0.21
C ILE A 342 -22.66 29.61 -1.29
N ALA A 343 -22.90 28.36 -0.89
CA ALA A 343 -23.17 27.30 -1.84
C ALA A 343 -24.39 27.57 -2.71
N LYS A 344 -25.45 28.15 -2.15
CA LYS A 344 -26.67 28.56 -2.89
C LYS A 344 -26.41 29.73 -3.80
N GLU A 345 -25.68 30.75 -3.35
CA GLU A 345 -25.36 31.94 -4.13
C GLU A 345 -24.53 31.60 -5.36
N TYR A 346 -23.56 30.73 -5.24
CA TYR A 346 -22.64 30.35 -6.33
C TYR A 346 -23.05 29.06 -7.05
N GLY A 347 -24.22 28.49 -6.75
CA GLY A 347 -24.70 27.25 -7.39
C GLY A 347 -23.78 26.04 -7.18
N LEU A 348 -23.11 25.94 -6.04
CA LEU A 348 -22.12 24.91 -5.76
C LEU A 348 -22.77 23.60 -5.33
N TYR A 349 -22.23 22.48 -5.82
CA TYR A 349 -22.55 21.17 -5.29
C TYR A 349 -21.89 20.99 -3.91
N THR A 350 -22.69 20.65 -2.91
CA THR A 350 -22.21 20.46 -1.54
C THR A 350 -22.39 19.01 -1.10
N LYS A 351 -21.36 18.46 -0.44
CA LYS A 351 -21.36 17.13 0.14
C LYS A 351 -20.77 17.18 1.55
N LEU A 352 -21.50 16.70 2.54
CA LEU A 352 -20.98 16.45 3.88
C LEU A 352 -20.37 15.05 3.89
N THR A 353 -19.07 14.95 4.18
CA THR A 353 -18.38 13.67 4.37
C THR A 353 -17.92 13.60 5.81
N GLY A 354 -18.18 12.47 6.47
CA GLY A 354 -17.51 12.17 7.73
C GLY A 354 -16.01 12.06 7.48
N GLY A 355 -15.22 12.83 8.20
CA GLY A 355 -13.77 12.82 8.13
C GLY A 355 -13.16 11.53 8.65
#